data_a8aecb9b3a5bc65fe9132c25225349c4
#
_entry.id   a8aecb9b3a5bc65fe9132c25225349c4
#
_cell.length_a   1.000
_cell.length_b   1.000
_cell.length_c   1.000
_cell.angle_alpha   90.00
_cell.angle_beta   90.00
_cell.angle_gamma   90.00
#
_symmetry.space_group_name_H-M   'P 1'
#
loop_
_entity.id
_entity.type
_entity.pdbx_description
1 polymer ?
#
loop_
_entity_poly.entity_id
_entity_poly.type
_entity_poly.pdbx_seq_one_letter_code
_entity_poly.pdbx_strand_id
1 'polypeptide(L)'
;TYREALLLVNENNATQGELTRIADVIRHEIAHMWFGDLVTMKWWNGIWLNEAFATFMATKAVDVFNKDWKRWVQFGIERSAAFDIDSLHSTRPIEFEVISPDDASAMFDLLTYEKGGAVLRMLEQYVGEDQFRDGIRSYLKKHEYSNTETSDLWDSIEEFSSIPVRETMNTWIFQPGYPRIKFNSNDKKLEISQETFKYDNVDNEFIWKIPVEVVSENNHEKILLENNKLLTDLNLDSFRYGNKNSNGFYRSEYSEDILTNQIFNNLENLNELEKFSLIDDLWSSVTSNNNNINTFYELCMKLNLDNSIDLQSLIVSTFS
;
A
#
# COMPACT_ATOMS: atom_id res chain seq x y z
N THR A 1 21.04 -0.11 17.80
CA THR A 1 21.23 1.07 18.68
C THR A 1 20.03 2.00 18.53
N TYR A 2 19.45 2.41 19.65
CA TYR A 2 18.28 3.30 19.66
C TYR A 2 18.71 4.74 19.98
N ARG A 3 17.97 5.69 19.43
CA ARG A 3 18.06 7.09 19.88
C ARG A 3 17.39 7.20 21.26
N GLU A 4 17.93 8.03 22.15
CA GLU A 4 17.42 8.24 23.51
C GLU A 4 15.93 8.59 23.54
N ALA A 5 15.46 9.46 22.64
CA ALA A 5 14.06 9.85 22.49
C ALA A 5 13.10 8.70 22.11
N LEU A 6 13.63 7.55 21.69
CA LEU A 6 12.85 6.35 21.38
C LEU A 6 12.86 5.31 22.49
N LEU A 7 13.54 5.59 23.60
CA LEU A 7 13.61 4.71 24.79
C LEU A 7 13.13 5.39 26.04
N LEU A 8 13.42 6.69 26.20
CA LEU A 8 13.10 7.45 27.39
C LEU A 8 11.83 8.27 27.16
N VAL A 9 10.72 7.80 27.70
CA VAL A 9 9.43 8.46 27.62
C VAL A 9 8.80 8.53 29.01
N ASN A 10 8.12 9.64 29.28
CA ASN A 10 7.23 9.74 30.43
C ASN A 10 5.80 9.46 29.95
N GLU A 11 5.30 8.28 30.23
CA GLU A 11 3.98 7.80 29.79
C GLU A 11 2.83 8.74 30.16
N ASN A 12 2.96 9.49 31.27
CA ASN A 12 1.92 10.42 31.71
C ASN A 12 1.83 11.70 30.88
N ASN A 13 2.89 12.03 30.12
CA ASN A 13 2.99 13.26 29.35
C ASN A 13 3.15 12.99 27.84
N ALA A 14 3.34 11.74 27.45
CA ALA A 14 3.55 11.36 26.05
C ALA A 14 2.25 11.43 25.27
N THR A 15 2.34 11.91 24.04
CA THR A 15 1.27 11.82 23.06
C THR A 15 1.11 10.38 22.53
N GLN A 16 -0.06 10.05 22.01
CA GLN A 16 -0.28 8.76 21.35
C GLN A 16 0.75 8.53 20.22
N GLY A 17 1.03 9.57 19.43
CA GLY A 17 2.00 9.46 18.31
C GLY A 17 3.41 9.14 18.79
N GLU A 18 3.88 9.70 19.92
CA GLU A 18 5.18 9.35 20.51
C GLU A 18 5.21 7.89 20.98
N LEU A 19 4.16 7.45 21.67
CA LEU A 19 4.05 6.06 22.14
C LEU A 19 4.00 5.05 20.98
N THR A 20 3.23 5.37 19.95
CA THR A 20 3.13 4.53 18.73
C THR A 20 4.49 4.43 18.05
N ARG A 21 5.20 5.56 17.88
CA ARG A 21 6.54 5.59 17.26
C ARG A 21 7.56 4.76 18.04
N ILE A 22 7.56 4.85 19.36
CA ILE A 22 8.43 4.01 20.21
C ILE A 22 8.10 2.54 20.01
N ALA A 23 6.81 2.20 20.03
CA ALA A 23 6.36 0.83 19.84
C ALA A 23 6.74 0.29 18.45
N ASP A 24 6.59 1.09 17.40
CA ASP A 24 6.98 0.73 16.03
C ASP A 24 8.47 0.45 15.92
N VAL A 25 9.32 1.38 16.40
CA VAL A 25 10.77 1.21 16.30
C VAL A 25 11.24 -0.01 17.07
N ILE A 26 10.78 -0.19 18.31
CA ILE A 26 11.17 -1.39 19.09
C ILE A 26 10.77 -2.69 18.38
N ARG A 27 9.57 -2.74 17.79
CA ARG A 27 9.10 -3.95 17.08
C ARG A 27 9.77 -4.14 15.74
N HIS A 28 10.13 -3.06 15.05
CA HIS A 28 10.93 -3.09 13.84
C HIS A 28 12.29 -3.76 14.11
N GLU A 29 13.02 -3.27 15.13
CA GLU A 29 14.30 -3.87 15.51
C GLU A 29 14.18 -5.32 15.99
N ILE A 30 13.08 -5.66 16.66
CA ILE A 30 12.81 -7.06 17.04
C ILE A 30 12.53 -7.93 15.80
N ALA A 31 11.80 -7.41 14.82
CA ALA A 31 11.52 -8.16 13.60
C ALA A 31 12.79 -8.49 12.81
N HIS A 32 13.82 -7.64 12.90
CA HIS A 32 15.14 -7.92 12.32
C HIS A 32 15.81 -9.20 12.84
N MET A 33 15.44 -9.68 14.04
CA MET A 33 15.93 -10.97 14.54
C MET A 33 15.59 -12.14 13.59
N TRP A 34 14.53 -12.02 12.79
CA TRP A 34 14.14 -12.98 11.75
C TRP A 34 14.51 -12.49 10.35
N PHE A 35 14.17 -11.24 10.03
CA PHE A 35 14.37 -10.63 8.71
C PHE A 35 15.60 -9.70 8.75
N GLY A 36 16.77 -10.29 8.65
CA GLY A 36 18.07 -9.63 8.79
C GLY A 36 19.09 -10.52 9.48
N ASP A 37 18.78 -11.01 10.68
CA ASP A 37 19.72 -11.83 11.46
C ASP A 37 19.59 -13.33 11.13
N LEU A 38 18.40 -13.91 11.28
CA LEU A 38 18.18 -15.34 11.00
C LEU A 38 18.30 -15.65 9.50
N VAL A 39 17.68 -14.82 8.67
CA VAL A 39 17.74 -14.85 7.20
C VAL A 39 18.18 -13.49 6.73
N THR A 40 19.30 -13.42 6.03
CA THR A 40 19.93 -12.17 5.60
C THR A 40 19.85 -12.04 4.08
N MET A 41 19.63 -10.82 3.55
CA MET A 41 19.76 -10.59 2.12
C MET A 41 21.15 -11.00 1.63
N LYS A 42 21.25 -11.49 0.39
CA LYS A 42 22.52 -11.91 -0.23
C LYS A 42 23.44 -10.75 -0.57
N TRP A 43 22.84 -9.62 -0.95
CA TRP A 43 23.53 -8.38 -1.26
C TRP A 43 22.63 -7.18 -0.96
N TRP A 44 23.20 -5.99 -0.96
CA TRP A 44 22.52 -4.73 -0.62
C TRP A 44 21.30 -4.40 -1.47
N ASN A 45 21.26 -4.83 -2.74
CA ASN A 45 20.05 -4.68 -3.57
C ASN A 45 18.79 -5.29 -2.96
N GLY A 46 18.95 -6.35 -2.17
CA GLY A 46 17.86 -7.03 -1.45
C GLY A 46 17.55 -6.45 -0.06
N ILE A 47 18.05 -5.26 0.32
CA ILE A 47 17.86 -4.69 1.66
C ILE A 47 16.39 -4.57 2.06
N TRP A 48 15.49 -4.40 1.10
CA TRP A 48 14.05 -4.35 1.31
C TRP A 48 13.50 -5.64 1.95
N LEU A 49 14.13 -6.81 1.70
CA LEU A 49 13.77 -8.08 2.35
C LEU A 49 13.91 -8.02 3.88
N ASN A 50 14.77 -7.17 4.38
CA ASN A 50 14.94 -6.92 5.80
C ASN A 50 14.03 -5.76 6.25
N GLU A 51 14.18 -4.61 5.64
CA GLU A 51 13.59 -3.35 6.12
C GLU A 51 12.07 -3.27 5.90
N ALA A 52 11.58 -3.66 4.70
CA ALA A 52 10.14 -3.67 4.44
C ALA A 52 9.42 -4.70 5.31
N PHE A 53 10.04 -5.88 5.51
CA PHE A 53 9.48 -6.88 6.42
C PHE A 53 9.48 -6.42 7.87
N ALA A 54 10.55 -5.79 8.33
CA ALA A 54 10.61 -5.25 9.68
C ALA A 54 9.52 -4.19 9.88
N THR A 55 9.32 -3.29 8.92
CA THR A 55 8.24 -2.29 8.93
C THR A 55 6.85 -2.91 8.93
N PHE A 56 6.60 -3.86 8.03
CA PHE A 56 5.32 -4.58 7.95
C PHE A 56 5.01 -5.34 9.24
N MET A 57 5.98 -6.08 9.78
CA MET A 57 5.81 -6.86 11.01
C MET A 57 5.65 -5.97 12.24
N ALA A 58 6.36 -4.85 12.30
CA ALA A 58 6.18 -3.85 13.36
C ALA A 58 4.75 -3.30 13.37
N THR A 59 4.26 -2.85 12.22
CA THR A 59 2.88 -2.37 12.05
C THR A 59 1.86 -3.41 12.51
N LYS A 60 2.00 -4.66 12.06
CA LYS A 60 1.12 -5.78 12.44
C LYS A 60 1.17 -6.06 13.94
N ALA A 61 2.36 -6.04 14.55
CA ALA A 61 2.54 -6.30 15.97
C ALA A 61 2.03 -5.15 16.85
N VAL A 62 2.17 -3.91 16.42
CA VAL A 62 1.63 -2.73 17.14
C VAL A 62 0.10 -2.72 17.07
N ASP A 63 -0.49 -3.02 15.91
CA ASP A 63 -1.94 -3.11 15.76
C ASP A 63 -2.57 -4.20 16.64
N VAL A 64 -1.89 -5.34 16.81
CA VAL A 64 -2.32 -6.39 17.75
C VAL A 64 -2.15 -5.96 19.20
N PHE A 65 -1.07 -5.24 19.51
CA PHE A 65 -0.76 -4.77 20.88
C PHE A 65 -1.77 -3.75 21.39
N ASN A 66 -2.18 -2.80 20.54
CA ASN A 66 -3.18 -1.79 20.90
C ASN A 66 -4.01 -1.41 19.67
N LYS A 67 -5.21 -1.97 19.60
CA LYS A 67 -6.17 -1.71 18.50
C LYS A 67 -6.65 -0.26 18.45
N ASP A 68 -6.72 0.41 19.58
CA ASP A 68 -7.21 1.80 19.68
C ASP A 68 -6.24 2.78 18.99
N TRP A 69 -4.99 2.38 18.79
CA TRP A 69 -4.02 3.18 18.05
C TRP A 69 -4.23 3.17 16.54
N LYS A 70 -5.11 2.30 16.03
CA LYS A 70 -5.47 2.22 14.60
C LYS A 70 -4.24 2.17 13.68
N ARG A 71 -3.25 1.32 14.01
CA ARG A 71 -1.93 1.39 13.37
C ARG A 71 -1.99 1.20 11.85
N TRP A 72 -2.92 0.38 11.33
CA TRP A 72 -3.09 0.23 9.89
C TRP A 72 -3.63 1.50 9.22
N VAL A 73 -4.43 2.32 9.90
CA VAL A 73 -4.85 3.64 9.38
C VAL A 73 -3.64 4.55 9.26
N GLN A 74 -2.81 4.65 10.32
CA GLN A 74 -1.58 5.44 10.29
C GLN A 74 -0.61 4.97 9.20
N PHE A 75 -0.43 3.64 9.04
CA PHE A 75 0.39 3.08 7.97
C PHE A 75 -0.12 3.48 6.57
N GLY A 76 -1.44 3.48 6.36
CA GLY A 76 -2.04 3.94 5.11
C GLY A 76 -1.79 5.42 4.83
N ILE A 77 -1.77 6.26 5.88
CA ILE A 77 -1.42 7.69 5.78
C ILE A 77 0.07 7.85 5.43
N GLU A 78 0.97 7.14 6.13
CA GLU A 78 2.42 7.15 5.86
C GLU A 78 2.73 6.69 4.44
N ARG A 79 1.99 5.72 3.90
CA ARG A 79 2.06 5.26 2.51
C ARG A 79 1.86 6.40 1.50
N SER A 80 1.05 7.42 1.81
CA SER A 80 0.84 8.57 0.90
C SER A 80 2.13 9.32 0.63
N ALA A 81 3.04 9.42 1.59
CA ALA A 81 4.37 10.00 1.36
C ALA A 81 5.21 9.17 0.36
N ALA A 82 5.04 7.85 0.35
CA ALA A 82 5.68 7.00 -0.65
C ALA A 82 5.08 7.21 -2.05
N PHE A 83 3.76 7.42 -2.17
CA PHE A 83 3.14 7.78 -3.44
C PHE A 83 3.70 9.07 -4.03
N ASP A 84 3.91 10.11 -3.22
CA ASP A 84 4.45 11.39 -3.68
C ASP A 84 5.86 11.23 -4.26
N ILE A 85 6.75 10.55 -3.55
CA ILE A 85 8.12 10.30 -4.02
C ILE A 85 8.13 9.39 -5.25
N ASP A 86 7.32 8.34 -5.25
CA ASP A 86 7.27 7.35 -6.33
C ASP A 86 6.59 7.88 -7.61
N SER A 87 5.85 9.00 -7.50
CA SER A 87 5.29 9.72 -8.65
C SER A 87 6.32 10.57 -9.43
N LEU A 88 7.49 10.82 -8.86
CA LEU A 88 8.53 11.66 -9.49
C LEU A 88 9.19 10.92 -10.67
N HIS A 89 9.71 11.69 -11.64
CA HIS A 89 10.52 11.13 -12.73
C HIS A 89 11.82 10.49 -12.25
N SER A 90 12.33 10.96 -11.11
CA SER A 90 13.55 10.45 -10.47
C SER A 90 13.31 9.20 -9.59
N THR A 91 12.09 8.65 -9.59
CA THR A 91 11.80 7.44 -8.82
C THR A 91 12.62 6.24 -9.29
N ARG A 92 12.74 5.25 -8.43
CA ARG A 92 13.49 4.02 -8.64
C ARG A 92 12.66 2.77 -8.31
N PRO A 93 13.02 1.58 -8.81
CA PRO A 93 12.51 0.31 -8.29
C PRO A 93 12.81 0.15 -6.80
N ILE A 94 12.04 -0.68 -6.10
CA ILE A 94 12.35 -1.09 -4.72
C ILE A 94 13.71 -1.78 -4.70
N GLU A 95 13.96 -2.69 -5.63
CA GLU A 95 15.23 -3.37 -5.80
C GLU A 95 15.88 -2.96 -7.12
N PHE A 96 17.12 -2.48 -7.04
CA PHE A 96 17.98 -2.16 -8.16
C PHE A 96 19.42 -2.59 -7.88
N GLU A 97 20.27 -2.64 -8.89
CA GLU A 97 21.66 -3.07 -8.76
C GLU A 97 22.47 -2.08 -7.91
N VAL A 98 23.09 -2.57 -6.84
CA VAL A 98 23.93 -1.80 -5.93
C VAL A 98 25.41 -2.12 -6.22
N ILE A 99 26.13 -1.15 -6.77
CA ILE A 99 27.53 -1.27 -7.18
C ILE A 99 28.46 -0.50 -6.23
N SER A 100 27.96 0.61 -5.68
CA SER A 100 28.75 1.53 -4.86
C SER A 100 28.16 1.69 -3.44
N PRO A 101 28.95 2.19 -2.46
CA PRO A 101 28.44 2.56 -1.15
C PRO A 101 27.34 3.64 -1.20
N ASP A 102 27.40 4.54 -2.18
CA ASP A 102 26.37 5.58 -2.37
C ASP A 102 25.04 4.96 -2.81
N ASP A 103 25.06 3.97 -3.70
CA ASP A 103 23.88 3.21 -4.10
C ASP A 103 23.26 2.49 -2.88
N ALA A 104 24.12 1.84 -2.07
CA ALA A 104 23.65 1.18 -0.84
C ALA A 104 23.02 2.16 0.14
N SER A 105 23.60 3.36 0.29
CA SER A 105 23.03 4.42 1.14
C SER A 105 21.69 4.94 0.61
N ALA A 106 21.53 5.02 -0.70
CA ALA A 106 20.30 5.45 -1.36
C ALA A 106 19.13 4.45 -1.21
N MET A 107 19.41 3.20 -0.80
CA MET A 107 18.37 2.20 -0.54
C MET A 107 17.56 2.49 0.74
N PHE A 108 18.07 3.30 1.67
CA PHE A 108 17.40 3.60 2.96
C PHE A 108 16.44 4.79 2.82
N ASP A 109 15.36 4.60 2.09
CA ASP A 109 14.35 5.64 1.84
C ASP A 109 12.92 5.09 1.92
N LEU A 110 11.91 5.95 1.73
CA LEU A 110 10.49 5.60 1.78
C LEU A 110 10.07 4.52 0.78
N LEU A 111 10.81 4.33 -0.33
CA LEU A 111 10.48 3.29 -1.30
C LEU A 111 10.84 1.90 -0.74
N THR A 112 11.95 1.79 -0.05
CA THR A 112 12.35 0.53 0.60
C THR A 112 11.43 0.20 1.77
N TYR A 113 11.14 1.16 2.65
CA TYR A 113 10.37 0.94 3.88
C TYR A 113 8.86 0.95 3.63
N GLU A 114 8.30 2.08 3.19
CA GLU A 114 6.86 2.30 3.13
C GLU A 114 6.23 1.64 1.90
N LYS A 115 6.78 1.84 0.70
CA LYS A 115 6.31 1.14 -0.50
C LYS A 115 6.49 -0.36 -0.35
N GLY A 116 7.68 -0.80 0.09
CA GLY A 116 7.97 -2.23 0.31
C GLY A 116 6.99 -2.86 1.31
N GLY A 117 6.77 -2.21 2.45
CA GLY A 117 5.79 -2.65 3.46
C GLY A 117 4.35 -2.68 2.94
N ALA A 118 3.95 -1.67 2.15
CA ALA A 118 2.61 -1.62 1.55
C ALA A 118 2.40 -2.70 0.48
N VAL A 119 3.42 -3.01 -0.30
CA VAL A 119 3.40 -4.09 -1.29
C VAL A 119 3.29 -5.46 -0.59
N LEU A 120 3.97 -5.67 0.54
CA LEU A 120 3.80 -6.88 1.37
C LEU A 120 2.39 -6.96 1.96
N ARG A 121 1.83 -5.86 2.43
CA ARG A 121 0.45 -5.81 2.93
C ARG A 121 -0.55 -6.15 1.84
N MET A 122 -0.39 -5.57 0.65
CA MET A 122 -1.23 -5.87 -0.52
C MET A 122 -1.18 -7.37 -0.85
N LEU A 123 0.00 -7.98 -0.89
CA LEU A 123 0.15 -9.41 -1.14
C LEU A 123 -0.51 -10.26 -0.05
N GLU A 124 -0.26 -9.95 1.24
CA GLU A 124 -0.86 -10.68 2.37
C GLU A 124 -2.39 -10.69 2.26
N GLN A 125 -3.00 -9.54 1.99
CA GLN A 125 -4.45 -9.43 1.89
C GLN A 125 -5.00 -10.18 0.67
N TYR A 126 -4.26 -10.18 -0.42
CA TYR A 126 -4.66 -10.85 -1.64
C TYR A 126 -4.57 -12.37 -1.55
N VAL A 127 -3.45 -12.93 -1.08
CA VAL A 127 -3.32 -14.40 -0.94
C VAL A 127 -4.08 -14.93 0.28
N GLY A 128 -4.25 -14.12 1.31
CA GLY A 128 -4.85 -14.47 2.60
C GLY A 128 -3.79 -14.58 3.69
N GLU A 129 -4.18 -14.16 4.91
CA GLU A 129 -3.24 -14.06 6.05
C GLU A 129 -2.64 -15.41 6.44
N ASP A 130 -3.41 -16.50 6.37
CA ASP A 130 -2.94 -17.84 6.73
C ASP A 130 -1.92 -18.36 5.72
N GLN A 131 -2.21 -18.26 4.43
CA GLN A 131 -1.34 -18.67 3.34
C GLN A 131 -0.05 -17.86 3.33
N PHE A 132 -0.15 -16.54 3.48
CA PHE A 132 1.01 -15.67 3.59
C PHE A 132 1.89 -16.05 4.78
N ARG A 133 1.29 -16.21 5.98
CA ARG A 133 2.01 -16.64 7.19
C ARG A 133 2.74 -17.96 7.01
N ASP A 134 2.07 -18.96 6.41
CA ASP A 134 2.66 -20.28 6.24
C ASP A 134 3.80 -20.25 5.19
N GLY A 135 3.66 -19.42 4.13
CA GLY A 135 4.76 -19.13 3.20
C GLY A 135 5.95 -18.46 3.88
N ILE A 136 5.72 -17.46 4.74
CA ILE A 136 6.79 -16.80 5.50
C ILE A 136 7.48 -17.79 6.47
N ARG A 137 6.72 -18.65 7.13
CA ARG A 137 7.31 -19.71 8.00
C ARG A 137 8.17 -20.67 7.21
N SER A 138 7.72 -21.08 6.03
CA SER A 138 8.50 -21.93 5.12
C SER A 138 9.79 -21.23 4.70
N TYR A 139 9.71 -19.96 4.27
CA TYR A 139 10.86 -19.13 3.90
C TYR A 139 11.91 -19.07 5.03
N LEU A 140 11.50 -18.68 6.24
CA LEU A 140 12.41 -18.57 7.38
C LEU A 140 13.03 -19.92 7.74
N LYS A 141 12.25 -21.01 7.73
CA LYS A 141 12.74 -22.35 8.05
C LYS A 141 13.71 -22.90 7.01
N LYS A 142 13.44 -22.66 5.73
CA LYS A 142 14.24 -23.15 4.60
C LYS A 142 15.60 -22.45 4.51
N HIS A 143 15.63 -21.18 4.92
CA HIS A 143 16.79 -20.32 4.76
C HIS A 143 17.43 -19.88 6.09
N GLU A 144 17.09 -20.52 7.23
CA GLU A 144 17.67 -20.20 8.53
C GLU A 144 19.21 -20.25 8.50
N TYR A 145 19.84 -19.21 9.03
CA TYR A 145 21.30 -19.01 9.06
C TYR A 145 21.97 -18.92 7.66
N SER A 146 21.23 -18.46 6.69
CA SER A 146 21.68 -18.34 5.30
C SER A 146 21.30 -17.01 4.68
N ASN A 147 21.65 -16.84 3.40
CA ASN A 147 21.36 -15.65 2.61
C ASN A 147 20.31 -15.95 1.54
N THR A 148 19.49 -14.95 1.21
CA THR A 148 18.39 -15.07 0.25
C THR A 148 18.36 -13.92 -0.75
N GLU A 149 17.72 -14.19 -1.88
CA GLU A 149 17.32 -13.24 -2.89
C GLU A 149 15.79 -13.11 -2.90
N THR A 150 15.27 -12.08 -3.54
CA THR A 150 13.84 -11.80 -3.67
C THR A 150 13.04 -13.00 -4.20
N SER A 151 13.60 -13.75 -5.14
CA SER A 151 12.97 -14.96 -5.66
C SER A 151 12.71 -16.05 -4.62
N ASP A 152 13.60 -16.22 -3.64
CA ASP A 152 13.46 -17.25 -2.60
C ASP A 152 12.24 -16.99 -1.71
N LEU A 153 11.96 -15.70 -1.46
CA LEU A 153 10.77 -15.29 -0.72
C LEU A 153 9.49 -15.59 -1.50
N TRP A 154 9.45 -15.18 -2.79
CA TRP A 154 8.25 -15.38 -3.61
C TRP A 154 7.93 -16.85 -3.81
N ASP A 155 8.94 -17.68 -4.07
CA ASP A 155 8.76 -19.12 -4.21
C ASP A 155 8.17 -19.75 -2.95
N SER A 156 8.65 -19.31 -1.78
CA SER A 156 8.16 -19.84 -0.51
C SER A 156 6.71 -19.45 -0.22
N ILE A 157 6.27 -18.26 -0.64
CA ILE A 157 4.85 -17.85 -0.51
C ILE A 157 3.98 -18.56 -1.57
N GLU A 158 4.50 -18.70 -2.79
CA GLU A 158 3.79 -19.35 -3.89
C GLU A 158 3.47 -20.82 -3.59
N GLU A 159 4.31 -21.55 -2.84
CA GLU A 159 4.04 -22.91 -2.38
C GLU A 159 2.72 -23.05 -1.61
N PHE A 160 2.24 -22.00 -0.95
CA PHE A 160 1.03 -21.98 -0.12
C PHE A 160 -0.13 -21.19 -0.76
N SER A 161 0.08 -20.63 -1.94
CA SER A 161 -0.91 -19.81 -2.62
C SER A 161 -1.34 -20.44 -3.94
N SER A 162 -2.51 -20.01 -4.44
CA SER A 162 -3.02 -20.44 -5.74
C SER A 162 -2.73 -19.45 -6.89
N ILE A 163 -1.93 -18.40 -6.60
CA ILE A 163 -1.61 -17.35 -7.56
C ILE A 163 -0.12 -17.38 -7.93
N PRO A 164 0.28 -16.89 -9.10
CA PRO A 164 1.67 -16.79 -9.52
C PRO A 164 2.35 -15.60 -8.78
N VAL A 165 2.74 -15.81 -7.52
CA VAL A 165 3.27 -14.76 -6.63
C VAL A 165 4.53 -14.15 -7.21
N ARG A 166 5.50 -14.96 -7.64
CA ARG A 166 6.76 -14.47 -8.21
C ARG A 166 6.53 -13.56 -9.41
N GLU A 167 5.72 -14.00 -10.35
CA GLU A 167 5.45 -13.23 -11.57
C GLU A 167 4.71 -11.93 -11.25
N THR A 168 3.75 -11.97 -10.35
CA THR A 168 2.99 -10.81 -9.91
C THR A 168 3.90 -9.81 -9.20
N MET A 169 4.65 -10.25 -8.20
CA MET A 169 5.40 -9.37 -7.31
C MET A 169 6.66 -8.79 -7.96
N ASN A 170 7.25 -9.47 -8.94
CA ASN A 170 8.38 -8.93 -9.71
C ASN A 170 8.00 -7.62 -10.42
N THR A 171 6.73 -7.44 -10.82
CA THR A 171 6.28 -6.17 -11.41
C THR A 171 6.25 -5.01 -10.42
N TRP A 172 6.22 -5.28 -9.12
CA TRP A 172 6.21 -4.28 -8.06
C TRP A 172 7.61 -3.95 -7.52
N ILE A 173 8.49 -4.95 -7.50
CA ILE A 173 9.82 -4.81 -6.90
C ILE A 173 10.84 -4.24 -7.90
N PHE A 174 10.77 -4.67 -9.17
CA PHE A 174 11.77 -4.34 -10.18
C PHE A 174 11.33 -3.24 -11.17
N GLN A 175 10.12 -2.66 -11.00
CA GLN A 175 9.68 -1.52 -11.79
C GLN A 175 9.53 -0.27 -10.91
N PRO A 176 9.97 0.91 -11.41
CA PRO A 176 9.78 2.18 -10.71
C PRO A 176 8.34 2.68 -10.86
N GLY A 177 7.88 3.48 -9.92
CA GLY A 177 6.54 4.05 -9.95
C GLY A 177 5.45 3.07 -9.52
N TYR A 178 4.22 3.46 -9.76
CA TYR A 178 3.02 2.69 -9.40
C TYR A 178 1.86 3.01 -10.35
N PRO A 179 0.84 2.14 -10.41
CA PRO A 179 -0.30 2.34 -11.30
C PRO A 179 -1.37 3.25 -10.70
N ARG A 180 -2.09 3.93 -11.59
CA ARG A 180 -3.44 4.41 -11.37
C ARG A 180 -4.41 3.41 -11.98
N ILE A 181 -5.40 2.99 -11.20
CA ILE A 181 -6.47 2.10 -11.65
C ILE A 181 -7.71 2.92 -11.93
N LYS A 182 -8.23 2.82 -13.15
CA LYS A 182 -9.47 3.45 -13.58
C LYS A 182 -10.61 2.45 -13.51
N PHE A 183 -11.68 2.85 -12.85
CA PHE A 183 -12.93 2.10 -12.76
C PHE A 183 -13.97 2.79 -13.63
N ASN A 184 -14.43 2.11 -14.69
CA ASN A 184 -15.35 2.66 -15.68
C ASN A 184 -16.58 1.76 -15.84
N SER A 185 -17.66 2.36 -16.35
CA SER A 185 -18.86 1.66 -16.76
C SER A 185 -18.75 1.21 -18.23
N ASN A 186 -19.00 -0.07 -18.48
CA ASN A 186 -19.09 -0.61 -19.83
C ASN A 186 -20.27 -1.60 -19.91
N ASP A 187 -21.35 -1.20 -20.56
CA ASP A 187 -22.59 -2.01 -20.70
C ASP A 187 -23.11 -2.56 -19.37
N LYS A 188 -23.17 -1.74 -18.32
CA LYS A 188 -23.56 -2.08 -16.95
C LYS A 188 -22.62 -3.05 -16.23
N LYS A 189 -21.47 -3.34 -16.79
CA LYS A 189 -20.38 -4.08 -16.16
C LYS A 189 -19.26 -3.15 -15.72
N LEU A 190 -18.53 -3.55 -14.67
CA LEU A 190 -17.35 -2.85 -14.23
C LEU A 190 -16.17 -3.17 -15.17
N GLU A 191 -15.60 -2.13 -15.75
CA GLU A 191 -14.36 -2.21 -16.50
C GLU A 191 -13.23 -1.59 -15.66
N ILE A 192 -12.13 -2.31 -15.53
CA ILE A 192 -10.93 -1.91 -14.79
C ILE A 192 -9.78 -1.76 -15.78
N SER A 193 -9.06 -0.63 -15.71
CA SER A 193 -7.86 -0.42 -16.52
C SER A 193 -6.75 0.20 -15.68
N GLN A 194 -5.50 0.07 -16.14
CA GLN A 194 -4.34 0.64 -15.47
C GLN A 194 -3.54 1.54 -16.40
N GLU A 195 -2.89 2.51 -15.79
CA GLU A 195 -1.85 3.33 -16.42
C GLU A 195 -0.82 3.73 -15.36
N THR A 196 0.40 4.05 -15.75
CA THR A 196 1.42 4.60 -14.84
C THR A 196 0.93 5.94 -14.28
N PHE A 197 0.96 6.10 -12.94
CA PHE A 197 0.63 7.39 -12.32
C PHE A 197 1.84 8.33 -12.34
N LYS A 198 1.62 9.54 -12.83
CA LYS A 198 2.51 10.71 -12.70
C LYS A 198 1.64 11.95 -12.62
N TYR A 199 2.13 13.02 -11.98
CA TYR A 199 1.44 14.30 -11.98
C TYR A 199 1.51 14.99 -13.34
N ASP A 200 2.58 14.76 -14.11
CA ASP A 200 2.73 15.21 -15.49
C ASP A 200 2.24 14.14 -16.47
N ASN A 201 1.89 14.57 -17.68
CA ASN A 201 1.54 13.64 -18.75
C ASN A 201 2.78 12.82 -19.15
N VAL A 202 2.70 11.52 -19.03
CA VAL A 202 3.71 10.57 -19.49
C VAL A 202 3.04 9.49 -20.32
N ASP A 203 3.79 8.92 -21.24
CA ASP A 203 3.38 7.70 -21.91
C ASP A 203 3.29 6.55 -20.88
N ASN A 204 2.39 5.61 -21.12
CA ASN A 204 2.23 4.46 -20.26
C ASN A 204 3.43 3.52 -20.43
N GLU A 205 4.39 3.59 -19.50
CA GLU A 205 5.68 2.91 -19.64
C GLU A 205 5.65 1.49 -19.08
N PHE A 206 4.85 1.26 -18.03
CA PHE A 206 4.87 0.00 -17.27
C PHE A 206 3.48 -0.60 -17.12
N ILE A 207 3.46 -1.94 -17.05
CA ILE A 207 2.28 -2.74 -16.72
C ILE A 207 2.58 -3.52 -15.46
N TRP A 208 1.70 -3.38 -14.47
CA TRP A 208 1.76 -4.17 -13.23
C TRP A 208 0.76 -5.32 -13.30
N LYS A 209 1.08 -6.41 -12.63
CA LYS A 209 0.09 -7.41 -12.25
C LYS A 209 -0.50 -6.98 -10.91
N ILE A 210 -1.73 -6.47 -10.94
CA ILE A 210 -2.30 -5.76 -9.80
C ILE A 210 -3.33 -6.62 -9.09
N PRO A 211 -3.11 -6.98 -7.80
CA PRO A 211 -4.14 -7.52 -6.93
C PRO A 211 -5.18 -6.43 -6.61
N VAL A 212 -6.36 -6.54 -7.21
CA VAL A 212 -7.46 -5.60 -6.97
C VAL A 212 -8.52 -6.28 -6.11
N GLU A 213 -8.89 -5.68 -4.98
CA GLU A 213 -10.02 -6.12 -4.17
C GLU A 213 -11.20 -5.16 -4.35
N VAL A 214 -12.24 -5.65 -5.00
CA VAL A 214 -13.46 -4.89 -5.32
C VAL A 214 -14.55 -5.23 -4.32
N VAL A 215 -15.17 -4.19 -3.73
CA VAL A 215 -16.31 -4.34 -2.83
C VAL A 215 -17.61 -4.18 -3.62
N SER A 216 -18.51 -5.15 -3.48
CA SER A 216 -19.87 -5.11 -3.99
C SER A 216 -20.88 -5.13 -2.83
N GLU A 217 -22.16 -4.94 -3.12
CA GLU A 217 -23.22 -4.81 -2.12
C GLU A 217 -23.25 -5.94 -1.08
N ASN A 218 -22.99 -7.18 -1.49
CA ASN A 218 -23.10 -8.35 -0.63
C ASN A 218 -21.79 -9.15 -0.51
N ASN A 219 -20.73 -8.74 -1.19
CA ASN A 219 -19.51 -9.53 -1.28
C ASN A 219 -18.29 -8.63 -1.57
N HIS A 220 -17.11 -9.22 -1.56
CA HIS A 220 -15.91 -8.66 -2.18
C HIS A 220 -15.27 -9.70 -3.10
N GLU A 221 -14.71 -9.23 -4.17
CA GLU A 221 -14.05 -10.05 -5.18
C GLU A 221 -12.57 -9.70 -5.28
N LYS A 222 -11.73 -10.72 -5.41
CA LYS A 222 -10.30 -10.59 -5.65
C LYS A 222 -10.03 -10.81 -7.13
N ILE A 223 -9.48 -9.80 -7.79
CA ILE A 223 -9.24 -9.78 -9.23
C ILE A 223 -7.73 -9.57 -9.44
N LEU A 224 -7.10 -10.34 -10.30
CA LEU A 224 -5.75 -10.04 -10.78
C LEU A 224 -5.85 -9.32 -12.13
N LEU A 225 -5.51 -8.03 -12.13
CA LEU A 225 -5.41 -7.25 -13.37
C LEU A 225 -4.00 -7.46 -13.96
N GLU A 226 -3.89 -8.36 -14.94
CA GLU A 226 -2.60 -8.75 -15.55
C GLU A 226 -2.22 -7.92 -16.78
N ASN A 227 -3.20 -7.25 -17.39
CA ASN A 227 -3.05 -6.47 -18.61
C ASN A 227 -3.53 -5.03 -18.41
N ASN A 228 -3.43 -4.22 -19.44
CA ASN A 228 -3.87 -2.82 -19.40
C ASN A 228 -5.35 -2.66 -19.02
N LYS A 229 -6.19 -3.67 -19.31
CA LYS A 229 -7.63 -3.55 -19.16
C LYS A 229 -8.28 -4.93 -18.96
N LEU A 230 -9.33 -4.94 -18.14
CA LEU A 230 -10.18 -6.09 -17.87
C LEU A 230 -11.65 -5.65 -17.79
N LEU A 231 -12.52 -6.29 -18.56
CA LEU A 231 -13.97 -6.22 -18.36
C LEU A 231 -14.36 -7.35 -17.41
N THR A 232 -14.90 -6.99 -16.24
CA THR A 232 -15.34 -7.97 -15.24
C THR A 232 -16.77 -8.43 -15.51
N ASP A 233 -17.18 -9.50 -14.84
CA ASP A 233 -18.59 -9.92 -14.84
C ASP A 233 -19.43 -9.23 -13.74
N LEU A 234 -18.81 -8.35 -12.95
CA LEU A 234 -19.47 -7.61 -11.88
C LEU A 234 -20.48 -6.62 -12.46
N ASN A 235 -21.73 -6.71 -12.00
CA ASN A 235 -22.75 -5.73 -12.32
C ASN A 235 -22.43 -4.40 -11.62
N LEU A 236 -22.39 -3.32 -12.36
CA LEU A 236 -22.07 -2.00 -11.87
C LEU A 236 -23.03 -1.52 -10.77
N ASP A 237 -24.31 -1.88 -10.84
CA ASP A 237 -25.29 -1.50 -9.81
C ASP A 237 -24.94 -2.06 -8.43
N SER A 238 -24.21 -3.18 -8.35
CA SER A 238 -23.73 -3.79 -7.12
C SER A 238 -22.38 -3.26 -6.66
N PHE A 239 -21.60 -2.60 -7.50
CA PHE A 239 -20.27 -2.07 -7.18
C PHE A 239 -20.34 -0.99 -6.11
N ARG A 240 -19.41 -0.99 -5.14
CA ARG A 240 -19.36 -0.04 -4.03
C ARG A 240 -17.99 0.63 -3.85
N TYR A 241 -16.88 -0.10 -4.02
CA TYR A 241 -15.54 0.46 -3.87
C TYR A 241 -14.47 -0.43 -4.50
N GLY A 242 -13.40 0.17 -5.04
CA GLY A 242 -12.38 -0.52 -5.86
C GLY A 242 -11.07 -0.87 -5.15
N ASN A 243 -10.91 -0.55 -3.86
CA ASN A 243 -9.68 -0.82 -3.10
C ASN A 243 -10.03 -1.14 -1.63
N LYS A 244 -10.57 -2.32 -1.39
CA LYS A 244 -11.02 -2.75 -0.07
C LYS A 244 -9.96 -2.51 1.00
N ASN A 245 -10.35 -1.86 2.10
CA ASN A 245 -9.48 -1.47 3.21
C ASN A 245 -8.25 -0.64 2.75
N SER A 246 -8.26 -0.13 1.54
CA SER A 246 -7.11 0.57 0.94
C SER A 246 -5.80 -0.21 1.00
N ASN A 247 -5.86 -1.53 0.82
CA ASN A 247 -4.69 -2.40 0.93
C ASN A 247 -3.77 -2.33 -0.30
N GLY A 248 -4.28 -1.89 -1.47
CA GLY A 248 -3.50 -1.81 -2.70
C GLY A 248 -2.54 -0.62 -2.71
N PHE A 249 -1.35 -0.81 -3.28
CA PHE A 249 -0.39 0.28 -3.54
C PHE A 249 -0.64 0.90 -4.92
N TYR A 250 -1.80 1.51 -5.10
CA TYR A 250 -2.21 2.18 -6.33
C TYR A 250 -3.19 3.32 -6.06
N ARG A 251 -3.32 4.26 -6.98
CA ARG A 251 -4.35 5.30 -6.98
C ARG A 251 -5.61 4.76 -7.65
N SER A 252 -6.78 5.04 -7.08
CA SER A 252 -8.08 4.68 -7.66
C SER A 252 -8.75 5.90 -8.28
N GLU A 253 -9.10 5.79 -9.57
CA GLU A 253 -9.86 6.82 -10.29
C GLU A 253 -11.18 6.22 -10.76
N TYR A 254 -12.27 6.91 -10.47
CA TYR A 254 -13.62 6.48 -10.83
C TYR A 254 -14.18 7.42 -11.89
N SER A 255 -14.85 6.86 -12.93
CA SER A 255 -15.61 7.70 -13.86
C SER A 255 -16.69 8.49 -13.12
N GLU A 256 -17.10 9.62 -13.66
CA GLU A 256 -18.05 10.55 -13.02
C GLU A 256 -19.37 9.87 -12.65
N ASP A 257 -19.87 8.98 -13.49
CA ASP A 257 -21.08 8.21 -13.22
C ASP A 257 -20.92 7.23 -12.06
N ILE A 258 -19.79 6.52 -11.96
CA ILE A 258 -19.47 5.63 -10.83
C ILE A 258 -19.28 6.45 -9.55
N LEU A 259 -18.54 7.55 -9.64
CA LEU A 259 -18.27 8.38 -8.47
C LEU A 259 -19.57 8.91 -7.85
N THR A 260 -20.46 9.45 -8.71
CA THR A 260 -21.73 10.04 -8.27
C THR A 260 -22.74 8.98 -7.81
N ASN A 261 -22.92 7.91 -8.57
CA ASN A 261 -24.01 6.97 -8.34
C ASN A 261 -23.65 5.83 -7.39
N GLN A 262 -22.36 5.44 -7.32
CA GLN A 262 -21.91 4.31 -6.52
C GLN A 262 -21.13 4.79 -5.29
N ILE A 263 -20.05 5.56 -5.47
CA ILE A 263 -19.15 5.94 -4.39
C ILE A 263 -19.81 6.94 -3.44
N PHE A 264 -20.33 8.07 -3.94
CA PHE A 264 -20.93 9.11 -3.10
C PHE A 264 -22.18 8.64 -2.34
N ASN A 265 -22.92 7.68 -2.90
CA ASN A 265 -24.08 7.09 -2.22
C ASN A 265 -23.69 6.02 -1.19
N ASN A 266 -22.39 5.65 -1.09
CA ASN A 266 -21.89 4.61 -0.21
C ASN A 266 -20.87 5.11 0.83
N LEU A 267 -20.60 6.41 0.91
CA LEU A 267 -19.56 7.00 1.77
C LEU A 267 -19.68 6.61 3.25
N GLU A 268 -20.88 6.43 3.75
CA GLU A 268 -21.12 6.04 5.16
C GLU A 268 -20.60 4.63 5.46
N ASN A 269 -20.58 3.74 4.46
CA ASN A 269 -20.09 2.36 4.60
C ASN A 269 -18.59 2.21 4.43
N LEU A 270 -17.90 3.25 3.95
CA LEU A 270 -16.44 3.25 3.84
C LEU A 270 -15.82 3.41 5.24
N ASN A 271 -14.79 2.61 5.53
CA ASN A 271 -13.99 2.80 6.74
C ASN A 271 -13.12 4.07 6.66
N GLU A 272 -12.46 4.41 7.77
CA GLU A 272 -11.66 5.64 7.87
C GLU A 272 -10.52 5.71 6.84
N LEU A 273 -9.81 4.59 6.63
CA LEU A 273 -8.71 4.54 5.67
C LEU A 273 -9.19 4.58 4.22
N GLU A 274 -10.34 3.97 3.91
CA GLU A 274 -10.96 4.06 2.58
C GLU A 274 -11.42 5.49 2.28
N LYS A 275 -11.97 6.21 3.26
CA LYS A 275 -12.30 7.64 3.13
C LYS A 275 -11.05 8.48 2.92
N PHE A 276 -9.98 8.23 3.71
CA PHE A 276 -8.69 8.89 3.53
C PHE A 276 -8.16 8.69 2.12
N SER A 277 -8.09 7.45 1.66
CA SER A 277 -7.59 7.13 0.31
C SER A 277 -8.46 7.74 -0.78
N LEU A 278 -9.78 7.77 -0.62
CA LEU A 278 -10.68 8.39 -1.60
C LEU A 278 -10.43 9.90 -1.73
N ILE A 279 -10.19 10.61 -0.61
CA ILE A 279 -9.84 12.03 -0.60
C ILE A 279 -8.49 12.25 -1.30
N ASP A 280 -7.47 11.49 -0.91
CA ASP A 280 -6.10 11.59 -1.43
C ASP A 280 -6.03 11.24 -2.93
N ASP A 281 -6.72 10.18 -3.36
CA ASP A 281 -6.79 9.75 -4.76
C ASP A 281 -7.53 10.77 -5.63
N LEU A 282 -8.66 11.31 -5.16
CA LEU A 282 -9.41 12.32 -5.91
C LEU A 282 -8.63 13.65 -5.99
N TRP A 283 -7.95 14.06 -4.91
CA TRP A 283 -7.09 15.24 -4.93
C TRP A 283 -5.93 15.06 -5.92
N SER A 284 -5.29 13.91 -5.91
CA SER A 284 -4.23 13.57 -6.87
C SER A 284 -4.73 13.57 -8.32
N SER A 285 -5.97 13.14 -8.54
CA SER A 285 -6.61 13.20 -9.86
C SER A 285 -6.92 14.62 -10.30
N VAL A 286 -7.32 15.52 -9.39
CA VAL A 286 -7.51 16.96 -9.67
C VAL A 286 -6.18 17.63 -10.00
N THR A 287 -5.14 17.40 -9.20
CA THR A 287 -3.83 18.03 -9.39
C THR A 287 -3.09 17.54 -10.64
N SER A 288 -3.39 16.31 -11.10
CA SER A 288 -2.91 15.77 -12.37
C SER A 288 -3.83 16.06 -13.57
N ASN A 289 -4.79 17.00 -13.44
CA ASN A 289 -5.75 17.44 -14.48
C ASN A 289 -6.64 16.30 -15.05
N ASN A 290 -6.90 15.26 -14.29
CA ASN A 290 -7.77 14.15 -14.69
C ASN A 290 -9.19 14.28 -14.12
N ASN A 291 -9.39 15.16 -13.13
CA ASN A 291 -10.69 15.38 -12.51
C ASN A 291 -10.95 16.87 -12.23
N ASN A 292 -12.22 17.24 -11.99
CA ASN A 292 -12.62 18.60 -11.73
C ASN A 292 -12.57 18.91 -10.22
N ILE A 293 -12.06 20.08 -9.85
CA ILE A 293 -12.03 20.55 -8.46
C ILE A 293 -13.43 20.58 -7.82
N ASN A 294 -14.50 20.82 -8.59
CA ASN A 294 -15.87 20.81 -8.06
C ASN A 294 -16.28 19.43 -7.56
N THR A 295 -15.82 18.35 -8.19
CA THR A 295 -16.05 16.98 -7.75
C THR A 295 -15.38 16.71 -6.39
N PHE A 296 -14.19 17.27 -6.19
CA PHE A 296 -13.49 17.21 -4.90
C PHE A 296 -14.26 17.99 -3.81
N TYR A 297 -14.74 19.19 -4.10
CA TYR A 297 -15.59 19.93 -3.18
C TYR A 297 -16.87 19.16 -2.81
N GLU A 298 -17.52 18.53 -3.79
CA GLU A 298 -18.71 17.71 -3.55
C GLU A 298 -18.41 16.56 -2.61
N LEU A 299 -17.28 15.86 -2.80
CA LEU A 299 -16.83 14.81 -1.87
C LEU A 299 -16.67 15.36 -0.44
N CYS A 300 -15.94 16.48 -0.29
CA CYS A 300 -15.70 17.10 1.01
C CYS A 300 -16.99 17.48 1.74
N MET A 301 -17.99 17.99 1.00
CA MET A 301 -19.29 18.37 1.56
C MET A 301 -20.17 17.18 1.95
N LYS A 302 -19.97 16.01 1.32
CA LYS A 302 -20.73 14.80 1.59
C LYS A 302 -20.12 13.95 2.73
N LEU A 303 -18.83 14.13 2.98
CA LEU A 303 -18.15 13.36 4.04
C LEU A 303 -18.52 13.89 5.42
N ASN A 304 -18.90 12.99 6.31
CA ASN A 304 -18.99 13.28 7.74
C ASN A 304 -17.59 13.12 8.36
N LEU A 305 -17.00 14.24 8.80
CA LEU A 305 -15.64 14.32 9.33
C LEU A 305 -15.58 14.44 10.86
N ASP A 306 -16.73 14.44 11.54
CA ASP A 306 -16.83 14.84 12.96
C ASP A 306 -15.97 14.02 13.91
N ASN A 307 -15.54 12.82 13.51
CA ASN A 307 -14.83 11.89 14.38
C ASN A 307 -13.43 11.51 13.90
N SER A 308 -12.88 12.18 12.89
CA SER A 308 -11.55 11.85 12.35
C SER A 308 -10.69 13.09 12.16
N ILE A 309 -9.70 13.25 13.04
CA ILE A 309 -8.67 14.30 12.93
C ILE A 309 -7.84 14.10 11.66
N ASP A 310 -7.55 12.87 11.28
CA ASP A 310 -6.73 12.54 10.12
C ASP A 310 -7.40 12.99 8.82
N LEU A 311 -8.71 12.73 8.65
CA LEU A 311 -9.47 13.18 7.50
C LEU A 311 -9.60 14.71 7.45
N GLN A 312 -9.84 15.35 8.61
CA GLN A 312 -9.88 16.81 8.69
C GLN A 312 -8.53 17.43 8.32
N SER A 313 -7.44 16.88 8.84
CA SER A 313 -6.08 17.35 8.57
C SER A 313 -5.71 17.20 7.09
N LEU A 314 -6.08 16.06 6.47
CA LEU A 314 -5.85 15.83 5.05
C LEU A 314 -6.57 16.90 4.21
N ILE A 315 -7.86 17.13 4.45
CA ILE A 315 -8.63 18.15 3.70
C ILE A 315 -8.04 19.54 3.90
N VAL A 316 -7.69 19.91 5.12
CA VAL A 316 -7.07 21.22 5.39
C VAL A 316 -5.74 21.37 4.65
N SER A 317 -4.90 20.33 4.63
CA SER A 317 -3.62 20.38 3.93
C SER A 317 -3.75 20.51 2.40
N THR A 318 -4.85 20.04 1.80
CA THR A 318 -5.09 20.20 0.35
C THR A 318 -5.43 21.64 -0.05
N PHE A 319 -5.86 22.49 0.90
CA PHE A 319 -6.21 23.89 0.65
C PHE A 319 -5.15 24.90 1.13
N SER A 320 -4.05 24.43 1.71
CA SER A 320 -2.94 25.27 2.20
C SER A 320 -1.76 25.29 1.24
#